data_6b91952c5ab7afe8d835d8d63cb06cb9
#
_entry.id   6b91952c5ab7afe8d835d8d63cb06cb9
#
_cell.length_a   1.000
_cell.length_b   1.000
_cell.length_c   1.000
_cell.angle_alpha   90.00
_cell.angle_beta   90.00
_cell.angle_gamma   90.00
#
_symmetry.space_group_name_H-M   'P 1'
#
loop_
_entity.id
_entity.type
_entity.pdbx_description
1 polymer ?
#
loop_
_entity_poly.entity_id
_entity_poly.type
_entity_poly.pdbx_seq_one_letter_code
_entity_poly.pdbx_strand_id
1 'polypeptide(L)'
;MSANVSTSESQSKFRWLYLLTALVSLVGLGDALYLTVQHLTGESLRCTLISGCSEVLSSPYAQIGSIPLAAVGAFAYFTVFSLSILAAFGYRFVRVPLTLLVAVMFVMTLWLLYLQAFVIRHFCQYCLLSAAVTTVLTVIVLFGWRRGNAVSAAQQ
;
A
#
# COMPACT_ATOMS: atom_id res chain seq x y z
N MET A 1 7.62 -40.05 -5.14
CA MET A 1 6.35 -39.54 -4.56
C MET A 1 6.54 -38.34 -3.65
N SER A 2 7.73 -38.06 -3.13
CA SER A 2 8.01 -36.92 -2.20
C SER A 2 8.17 -35.57 -2.86
N ALA A 3 8.48 -35.47 -4.16
CA ALA A 3 8.68 -34.18 -4.85
C ALA A 3 7.38 -33.41 -5.12
N ASN A 4 6.24 -34.10 -5.19
CA ASN A 4 4.95 -33.48 -5.50
C ASN A 4 4.30 -32.76 -4.28
N VAL A 5 4.65 -33.17 -3.06
CA VAL A 5 4.12 -32.61 -1.81
C VAL A 5 4.78 -31.27 -1.51
N SER A 6 6.08 -31.15 -1.75
CA SER A 6 6.83 -29.90 -1.49
C SER A 6 6.47 -28.76 -2.45
N THR A 7 6.10 -29.05 -3.70
CA THR A 7 5.67 -28.04 -4.67
C THR A 7 4.26 -27.50 -4.39
N SER A 8 3.35 -28.35 -3.92
CA SER A 8 1.98 -27.91 -3.58
C SER A 8 1.95 -27.04 -2.32
N GLU A 9 2.78 -27.35 -1.34
CA GLU A 9 2.89 -26.57 -0.09
C GLU A 9 3.54 -25.21 -0.33
N SER A 10 4.54 -25.15 -1.20
CA SER A 10 5.17 -23.88 -1.60
C SER A 10 4.20 -22.98 -2.36
N GLN A 11 3.39 -23.54 -3.26
CA GLN A 11 2.37 -22.78 -4.00
C GLN A 11 1.26 -22.25 -3.09
N SER A 12 0.82 -23.03 -2.12
CA SER A 12 -0.20 -22.61 -1.14
C SER A 12 0.28 -21.40 -0.32
N LYS A 13 1.49 -21.45 0.22
CA LYS A 13 2.11 -20.35 0.99
C LYS A 13 2.28 -19.07 0.15
N PHE A 14 2.55 -19.23 -1.14
CA PHE A 14 2.72 -18.13 -2.05
C PHE A 14 1.40 -17.41 -2.36
N ARG A 15 0.33 -18.17 -2.59
CA ARG A 15 -1.03 -17.64 -2.78
C ARG A 15 -1.51 -16.87 -1.54
N TRP A 16 -1.24 -17.40 -0.35
CA TRP A 16 -1.61 -16.78 0.91
C TRP A 16 -0.98 -15.38 1.09
N LEU A 17 0.29 -15.20 0.71
CA LEU A 17 0.96 -13.90 0.77
C LEU A 17 0.27 -12.85 -0.12
N TYR A 18 -0.14 -13.21 -1.34
CA TYR A 18 -0.85 -12.29 -2.22
C TYR A 18 -2.28 -11.99 -1.74
N LEU A 19 -2.96 -12.94 -1.13
CA LEU A 19 -4.26 -12.71 -0.49
C LEU A 19 -4.12 -11.77 0.70
N LEU A 20 -3.08 -11.92 1.52
CA LEU A 20 -2.79 -10.96 2.59
C LEU A 20 -2.49 -9.56 2.03
N THR A 21 -1.70 -9.46 0.96
CA THR A 21 -1.45 -8.19 0.28
C THR A 21 -2.76 -7.54 -0.19
N ALA A 22 -3.66 -8.32 -0.76
CA ALA A 22 -4.98 -7.84 -1.19
C ALA A 22 -5.83 -7.34 0.00
N LEU A 23 -5.87 -8.08 1.10
CA LEU A 23 -6.61 -7.67 2.30
C LEU A 23 -6.04 -6.39 2.92
N VAL A 24 -4.72 -6.29 3.05
CA VAL A 24 -4.06 -5.10 3.60
C VAL A 24 -4.27 -3.88 2.69
N SER A 25 -4.26 -4.07 1.35
CA SER A 25 -4.54 -2.97 0.42
C SER A 25 -5.97 -2.46 0.49
N LEU A 26 -6.96 -3.31 0.85
CA LEU A 26 -8.33 -2.87 1.08
C LEU A 26 -8.45 -1.93 2.30
N VAL A 27 -7.68 -2.16 3.35
CA VAL A 27 -7.63 -1.25 4.50
C VAL A 27 -7.11 0.12 4.07
N GLY A 28 -6.00 0.15 3.31
CA GLY A 28 -5.46 1.41 2.77
C GLY A 28 -6.41 2.10 1.79
N LEU A 29 -7.13 1.34 0.97
CA LEU A 29 -8.15 1.86 0.07
C LEU A 29 -9.30 2.53 0.84
N GLY A 30 -9.81 1.88 1.88
CA GLY A 30 -10.88 2.43 2.73
C GLY A 30 -10.45 3.74 3.41
N ASP A 31 -9.23 3.77 3.97
CA ASP A 31 -8.63 4.96 4.57
C ASP A 31 -8.50 6.10 3.55
N ALA A 32 -7.94 5.82 2.37
CA ALA A 32 -7.74 6.82 1.32
C ALA A 32 -9.06 7.35 0.73
N LEU A 33 -10.08 6.48 0.57
CA LEU A 33 -11.41 6.89 0.14
C LEU A 33 -12.09 7.78 1.18
N TYR A 34 -11.99 7.43 2.46
CA TYR A 34 -12.52 8.26 3.54
C TYR A 34 -11.92 9.66 3.53
N LEU A 35 -10.59 9.77 3.44
CA LEU A 35 -9.90 11.06 3.34
C LEU A 35 -10.30 11.85 2.09
N THR A 36 -10.49 11.17 0.96
CA THR A 36 -10.91 11.81 -0.30
C THR A 36 -12.31 12.43 -0.17
N VAL A 37 -13.26 11.68 0.41
CA VAL A 37 -14.63 12.16 0.62
C VAL A 37 -14.63 13.37 1.56
N GLN A 38 -13.93 13.30 2.68
CA GLN A 38 -13.83 14.39 3.64
C GLN A 38 -13.21 15.66 3.02
N HIS A 39 -12.19 15.49 2.18
CA HIS A 39 -11.58 16.60 1.49
C HIS A 39 -12.55 17.28 0.50
N LEU A 40 -13.35 16.48 -0.23
CA LEU A 40 -14.32 16.97 -1.22
C LEU A 40 -15.57 17.61 -0.57
N THR A 41 -16.00 17.12 0.59
CA THR A 41 -17.16 17.67 1.31
C THR A 41 -16.80 18.92 2.12
N GLY A 42 -15.51 19.23 2.27
CA GLY A 42 -15.05 20.39 3.07
C GLY A 42 -15.32 20.25 4.57
N GLU A 43 -15.69 19.05 5.03
CA GLU A 43 -15.88 18.79 6.46
C GLU A 43 -14.54 18.77 7.20
N SER A 44 -14.49 19.43 8.36
CA SER A 44 -13.31 19.37 9.22
C SER A 44 -13.14 17.95 9.77
N LEU A 45 -12.02 17.32 9.39
CA LEU A 45 -11.66 16.01 9.92
C LEU A 45 -11.54 16.04 11.45
N ARG A 46 -12.39 15.30 12.13
CA ARG A 46 -12.26 15.07 13.56
C ARG A 46 -11.18 14.01 13.79
N CYS A 47 -9.98 14.48 14.08
CA CYS A 47 -8.95 13.60 14.63
C CYS A 47 -9.28 13.30 16.09
N THR A 48 -9.47 12.01 16.40
CA THR A 48 -9.81 11.54 17.74
C THR A 48 -8.60 11.34 18.63
N LEU A 49 -7.42 11.09 18.06
CA LEU A 49 -6.20 10.75 18.78
C LEU A 49 -5.09 11.80 18.67
N ILE A 50 -4.99 12.48 17.55
CA ILE A 50 -3.93 13.47 17.27
C ILE A 50 -4.57 14.68 16.60
N SER A 51 -4.43 15.86 17.20
CA SER A 51 -4.84 17.14 16.61
C SER A 51 -3.85 17.55 15.51
N GLY A 52 -4.31 17.79 14.28
CA GLY A 52 -3.45 18.24 13.18
C GLY A 52 -3.88 17.72 11.80
N CYS A 53 -4.99 16.93 11.72
CA CYS A 53 -5.48 16.42 10.45
C CYS A 53 -5.93 17.53 9.50
N SER A 54 -6.61 18.55 10.03
CA SER A 54 -7.09 19.68 9.24
C SER A 54 -5.94 20.49 8.65
N GLU A 55 -4.86 20.73 9.41
CA GLU A 55 -3.68 21.45 8.94
C GLU A 55 -2.96 20.69 7.83
N VAL A 56 -2.83 19.37 7.98
CA VAL A 56 -2.18 18.53 6.95
C VAL A 56 -3.01 18.49 5.68
N LEU A 57 -4.33 18.29 5.78
CA LEU A 57 -5.20 18.18 4.61
C LEU A 57 -5.49 19.53 3.92
N SER A 58 -5.41 20.65 4.64
CA SER A 58 -5.53 22.00 4.04
C SER A 58 -4.21 22.53 3.50
N SER A 59 -3.10 21.82 3.71
CA SER A 59 -1.79 22.23 3.22
C SER A 59 -1.72 22.17 1.68
N PRO A 60 -0.91 23.05 1.04
CA PRO A 60 -0.70 23.02 -0.40
C PRO A 60 -0.15 21.67 -0.92
N TYR A 61 0.43 20.87 -0.04
CA TYR A 61 0.99 19.56 -0.35
C TYR A 61 -0.05 18.42 -0.35
N ALA A 62 -1.27 18.67 0.14
CA ALA A 62 -2.36 17.68 0.16
C ALA A 62 -3.09 17.58 -1.19
N GLN A 63 -2.73 18.40 -2.18
CA GLN A 63 -3.36 18.46 -3.49
C GLN A 63 -2.31 18.50 -4.60
N ILE A 64 -2.63 17.88 -5.72
CA ILE A 64 -1.89 17.99 -6.98
C ILE A 64 -2.83 18.70 -7.97
N GLY A 65 -2.72 20.03 -8.08
CA GLY A 65 -3.70 20.85 -8.81
C GLY A 65 -5.05 20.83 -8.11
N SER A 66 -6.08 20.29 -8.77
CA SER A 66 -7.45 20.18 -8.21
C SER A 66 -7.73 18.78 -7.64
N ILE A 67 -6.78 17.85 -7.66
CA ILE A 67 -6.98 16.45 -7.26
C ILE A 67 -6.42 16.26 -5.86
N PRO A 68 -7.23 15.79 -4.88
CA PRO A 68 -6.74 15.42 -3.57
C PRO A 68 -5.69 14.30 -3.67
N LEU A 69 -4.57 14.43 -2.98
CA LEU A 69 -3.53 13.41 -2.96
C LEU A 69 -4.05 12.07 -2.43
N ALA A 70 -5.03 12.10 -1.52
CA ALA A 70 -5.73 10.91 -1.03
C ALA A 70 -6.43 10.13 -2.16
N ALA A 71 -7.00 10.81 -3.16
CA ALA A 71 -7.62 10.14 -4.32
C ALA A 71 -6.60 9.39 -5.17
N VAL A 72 -5.40 9.96 -5.35
CA VAL A 72 -4.28 9.28 -6.01
C VAL A 72 -3.85 8.04 -5.20
N GLY A 73 -3.80 8.16 -3.87
CA GLY A 73 -3.56 7.04 -2.96
C GLY A 73 -4.61 5.94 -3.08
N ALA A 74 -5.90 6.31 -3.14
CA ALA A 74 -7.00 5.35 -3.32
C ALA A 74 -6.84 4.56 -4.65
N PHE A 75 -6.51 5.24 -5.74
CA PHE A 75 -6.25 4.59 -7.02
C PHE A 75 -5.04 3.64 -6.96
N ALA A 76 -3.97 4.05 -6.27
CA ALA A 76 -2.79 3.21 -6.08
C ALA A 76 -3.12 1.95 -5.27
N TYR A 77 -3.85 2.05 -4.15
CA TYR A 77 -4.29 0.90 -3.35
C TYR A 77 -5.21 -0.03 -4.12
N PHE A 78 -6.13 0.51 -4.93
CA PHE A 78 -7.00 -0.28 -5.79
C PHE A 78 -6.18 -1.07 -6.83
N THR A 79 -5.16 -0.44 -7.41
CA THR A 79 -4.25 -1.10 -8.37
C THR A 79 -3.43 -2.19 -7.69
N VAL A 80 -2.90 -1.95 -6.47
CA VAL A 80 -2.22 -2.99 -5.67
C VAL A 80 -3.16 -4.16 -5.39
N PHE A 81 -4.39 -3.91 -5.00
CA PHE A 81 -5.42 -4.93 -4.79
C PHE A 81 -5.60 -5.79 -6.04
N SER A 82 -5.86 -5.16 -7.19
CA SER A 82 -6.09 -5.85 -8.47
C SER A 82 -4.89 -6.70 -8.89
N LEU A 83 -3.68 -6.14 -8.83
CA LEU A 83 -2.45 -6.87 -9.17
C LEU A 83 -2.18 -8.03 -8.21
N SER A 84 -2.51 -7.86 -6.92
CA SER A 84 -2.35 -8.91 -5.92
C SER A 84 -3.29 -10.08 -6.18
N ILE A 85 -4.53 -9.83 -6.55
CA ILE A 85 -5.48 -10.86 -6.94
C ILE A 85 -4.97 -11.61 -8.20
N LEU A 86 -4.54 -10.91 -9.23
CA LEU A 86 -3.97 -11.53 -10.43
C LEU A 86 -2.74 -12.39 -10.09
N ALA A 87 -1.86 -11.90 -9.22
CA ALA A 87 -0.70 -12.65 -8.76
C ALA A 87 -1.09 -13.93 -7.99
N ALA A 88 -2.17 -13.87 -7.19
CA ALA A 88 -2.72 -15.03 -6.48
C ALA A 88 -3.28 -16.10 -7.43
N PHE A 89 -3.82 -15.70 -8.58
CA PHE A 89 -4.23 -16.60 -9.66
C PHE A 89 -3.07 -17.18 -10.48
N GLY A 90 -1.82 -16.78 -10.20
CA GLY A 90 -0.63 -17.36 -10.80
C GLY A 90 -0.04 -16.58 -11.98
N TYR A 91 -0.57 -15.40 -12.31
CA TYR A 91 0.00 -14.55 -13.35
C TYR A 91 1.36 -13.97 -12.91
N ARG A 92 2.45 -14.55 -13.42
CA ARG A 92 3.82 -14.20 -12.99
C ARG A 92 4.27 -12.81 -13.43
N PHE A 93 3.77 -12.34 -14.58
CA PHE A 93 4.18 -11.05 -15.14
C PHE A 93 3.69 -9.85 -14.29
N VAL A 94 2.64 -10.00 -13.49
CA VAL A 94 2.12 -8.91 -12.63
C VAL A 94 2.97 -8.67 -11.38
N ARG A 95 3.92 -9.53 -11.06
CA ARG A 95 4.77 -9.41 -9.87
C ARG A 95 5.71 -8.21 -9.95
N VAL A 96 6.28 -7.95 -11.13
CA VAL A 96 7.17 -6.80 -11.36
C VAL A 96 6.42 -5.49 -11.16
N PRO A 97 5.30 -5.20 -11.88
CA PRO A 97 4.56 -3.97 -11.70
C PRO A 97 4.01 -3.82 -10.27
N LEU A 98 3.58 -4.92 -9.62
CA LEU A 98 3.16 -4.88 -8.22
C LEU A 98 4.29 -4.39 -7.30
N THR A 99 5.48 -4.96 -7.44
CA THR A 99 6.64 -4.59 -6.61
C THR A 99 7.07 -3.15 -6.88
N LEU A 100 7.11 -2.72 -8.15
CA LEU A 100 7.43 -1.33 -8.51
C LEU A 100 6.42 -0.35 -7.95
N LEU A 101 5.13 -0.64 -8.07
CA LEU A 101 4.07 0.22 -7.55
C LEU A 101 4.17 0.37 -6.03
N VAL A 102 4.34 -0.73 -5.29
CA VAL A 102 4.49 -0.70 -3.84
C VAL A 102 5.77 0.06 -3.43
N ALA A 103 6.87 -0.10 -4.17
CA ALA A 103 8.10 0.64 -3.92
C ALA A 103 7.91 2.16 -4.12
N VAL A 104 7.22 2.57 -5.18
CA VAL A 104 6.88 3.99 -5.43
C VAL A 104 5.98 4.52 -4.31
N MET A 105 4.95 3.77 -3.91
CA MET A 105 4.07 4.15 -2.80
C MET A 105 4.88 4.33 -1.50
N PHE A 106 5.84 3.45 -1.23
CA PHE A 106 6.68 3.53 -0.04
C PHE A 106 7.57 4.78 -0.05
N VAL A 107 8.21 5.09 -1.19
CA VAL A 107 9.03 6.31 -1.34
C VAL A 107 8.17 7.56 -1.13
N MET A 108 6.98 7.61 -1.73
CA MET A 108 6.04 8.73 -1.53
C MET A 108 5.58 8.84 -0.08
N THR A 109 5.35 7.72 0.58
CA THR A 109 5.00 7.69 2.00
C THR A 109 6.12 8.28 2.88
N LEU A 110 7.37 7.93 2.63
CA LEU A 110 8.52 8.51 3.34
C LEU A 110 8.62 10.02 3.11
N TRP A 111 8.38 10.48 1.88
CA TRP A 111 8.36 11.89 1.54
C TRP A 111 7.25 12.64 2.31
N LEU A 112 6.04 12.08 2.34
CA LEU A 112 4.91 12.69 3.06
C LEU A 112 5.15 12.71 4.58
N LEU A 113 5.73 11.66 5.15
CA LEU A 113 6.14 11.65 6.56
C LEU A 113 7.18 12.71 6.87
N TYR A 114 8.15 12.89 5.98
CA TYR A 114 9.14 13.97 6.09
C TYR A 114 8.47 15.35 6.11
N LEU A 115 7.52 15.60 5.19
CA LEU A 115 6.78 16.87 5.15
C LEU A 115 5.99 17.10 6.44
N GLN A 116 5.32 16.07 6.98
CA GLN A 116 4.56 16.18 8.24
C GLN A 116 5.48 16.48 9.43
N ALA A 117 6.66 15.87 9.49
CA ALA A 117 7.58 16.01 10.62
C ALA A 117 8.34 17.35 10.62
N PHE A 118 8.80 17.80 9.44
CA PHE A 118 9.74 18.91 9.34
C PHE A 118 9.14 20.20 8.76
N VAL A 119 8.16 20.08 7.87
CA VAL A 119 7.58 21.23 7.16
C VAL A 119 6.29 21.69 7.83
N ILE A 120 5.32 20.77 7.95
CA ILE A 120 3.99 21.07 8.50
C ILE A 120 4.01 21.07 10.02
N ARG A 121 4.86 20.23 10.63
CA ARG A 121 4.99 20.02 12.08
C ARG A 121 3.70 19.57 12.76
N HIS A 122 2.79 18.99 12.00
CA HIS A 122 1.54 18.39 12.45
C HIS A 122 1.43 16.98 11.88
N PHE A 123 0.95 16.04 12.70
CA PHE A 123 0.74 14.66 12.30
C PHE A 123 -0.74 14.39 12.05
N CYS A 124 -1.03 13.71 10.94
CA CYS A 124 -2.36 13.22 10.62
C CYS A 124 -2.43 11.73 10.95
N GLN A 125 -3.37 11.31 11.82
CA GLN A 125 -3.52 9.90 12.21
C GLN A 125 -3.81 8.99 11.01
N TYR A 126 -4.61 9.45 10.06
CA TYR A 126 -4.95 8.70 8.84
C TYR A 126 -3.73 8.54 7.91
N CYS A 127 -2.91 9.58 7.80
CA CYS A 127 -1.67 9.50 7.03
C CYS A 127 -0.66 8.55 7.69
N LEU A 128 -0.62 8.47 9.02
CA LEU A 128 0.19 7.51 9.75
C LEU A 128 -0.35 6.09 9.58
N LEU A 129 -1.68 5.90 9.55
CA LEU A 129 -2.31 4.62 9.24
C LEU A 129 -1.94 4.16 7.82
N SER A 130 -2.07 5.05 6.83
CA SER A 130 -1.66 4.77 5.45
C SER A 130 -0.17 4.42 5.35
N ALA A 131 0.69 5.10 6.12
CA ALA A 131 2.12 4.79 6.20
C ALA A 131 2.39 3.40 6.78
N ALA A 132 1.68 3.02 7.83
CA ALA A 132 1.77 1.68 8.41
C ALA A 132 1.33 0.60 7.40
N VAL A 133 0.19 0.81 6.73
CA VAL A 133 -0.33 -0.09 5.69
C VAL A 133 0.69 -0.25 4.55
N THR A 134 1.23 0.84 4.03
CA THR A 134 2.23 0.80 2.94
C THR A 134 3.52 0.10 3.37
N THR A 135 3.96 0.29 4.61
CA THR A 135 5.12 -0.42 5.16
C THR A 135 4.87 -1.93 5.22
N VAL A 136 3.71 -2.35 5.71
CA VAL A 136 3.31 -3.77 5.76
C VAL A 136 3.25 -4.37 4.36
N LEU A 137 2.64 -3.67 3.39
CA LEU A 137 2.61 -4.09 1.99
C LEU A 137 4.02 -4.27 1.43
N THR A 138 4.92 -3.33 1.69
CA THR A 138 6.32 -3.38 1.23
C THR A 138 7.01 -4.63 1.79
N VAL A 139 6.88 -4.89 3.07
CA VAL A 139 7.47 -6.07 3.72
C VAL A 139 6.94 -7.37 3.08
N ILE A 140 5.62 -7.50 2.93
CA ILE A 140 5.00 -8.72 2.36
C ILE A 140 5.48 -8.94 0.91
N VAL A 141 5.47 -7.89 0.09
CA VAL A 141 5.85 -7.97 -1.33
C VAL A 141 7.34 -8.29 -1.49
N LEU A 142 8.22 -7.69 -0.68
CA LEU A 142 9.66 -8.00 -0.70
C LEU A 142 9.95 -9.44 -0.27
N PHE A 143 9.24 -9.96 0.74
CA PHE A 143 9.35 -11.37 1.13
C PHE A 143 8.89 -12.30 0.01
N GLY A 144 7.79 -11.97 -0.67
CA GLY A 144 7.29 -12.70 -1.83
C GLY A 144 8.29 -12.71 -2.98
N TRP A 145 8.90 -11.56 -3.27
CA TRP A 145 9.91 -11.40 -4.32
C TRP A 145 11.16 -12.26 -4.05
N ARG A 146 11.72 -12.17 -2.85
CA ARG A 146 12.91 -12.95 -2.46
C ARG A 146 12.70 -14.44 -2.57
N ARG A 147 11.55 -14.96 -2.12
CA ARG A 147 11.21 -16.39 -2.22
C ARG A 147 11.00 -16.83 -3.66
N GLY A 148 10.38 -16.01 -4.49
CA GLY A 148 10.17 -16.29 -5.91
C GLY A 148 11.49 -16.46 -6.67
N ASN A 149 12.47 -15.58 -6.41
CA ASN A 149 13.79 -15.63 -7.04
C ASN A 149 14.63 -16.83 -6.54
N ALA A 150 14.53 -17.18 -5.26
CA ALA A 150 15.23 -18.33 -4.71
C ALA A 150 14.77 -19.65 -5.33
N VAL A 151 13.46 -19.80 -5.61
CA VAL A 151 12.91 -20.99 -6.27
C VAL A 151 13.35 -21.07 -7.73
N SER A 152 13.41 -19.94 -8.45
CA SER A 152 13.89 -19.91 -9.85
C SER A 152 15.38 -20.24 -9.96
N ALA A 153 16.20 -19.80 -9.01
CA ALA A 153 17.63 -20.09 -8.99
C ALA A 153 17.95 -21.55 -8.67
N ALA A 154 17.08 -22.24 -7.91
CA ALA A 154 17.24 -23.66 -7.58
C ALA A 154 16.81 -24.62 -8.71
N GLN A 155 16.19 -24.11 -9.78
CA GLN A 155 15.72 -24.88 -10.94
C GLN A 155 16.64 -24.76 -12.18
N GLN A 156 17.72 -23.98 -12.10
CA GLN A 156 18.78 -23.88 -13.13
C GLN A 156 19.98 -24.74 -12.76
#